data_f8dddbb5b0fc4c0438315e014809b0e9
#
_entry.id   f8dddbb5b0fc4c0438315e014809b0e9
#
_cell.length_a   1.000
_cell.length_b   1.000
_cell.length_c   1.000
_cell.angle_alpha   90.00
_cell.angle_beta   90.00
_cell.angle_gamma   90.00
#
_symmetry.space_group_name_H-M   'P 1'
#
loop_
_entity.id
_entity.type
_entity.pdbx_description
1 polymer ?
#
loop_
_entity_poly.entity_id
_entity_poly.type
_entity_poly.pdbx_seq_one_letter_code
_entity_poly.pdbx_strand_id
1 'polypeptide(L)'
;MGKNYVDIENDRGETLRYRKHANGRGLIANGAKVHPSALVESGAYVEPGVQIAAGAHIGRGVWIEPDAVIGPDVEIAPHAHIGPGAAIGPRARIGVRTFVGAGARVAGGSLIGDDQSIGDGERIATDRRGLHLAA
;
A
#
# COMPACT_ATOMS: atom_id res chain seq x y z
N MET A 1 -19.04 4.48 23.30
CA MET A 1 -18.74 4.58 21.87
C MET A 1 -17.28 4.84 21.64
N GLY A 2 -16.62 3.95 20.97
CA GLY A 2 -15.23 4.16 20.60
C GLY A 2 -15.10 5.20 19.52
N LYS A 3 -14.01 5.94 19.55
CA LYS A 3 -13.67 6.83 18.46
C LYS A 3 -13.20 5.98 17.27
N ASN A 4 -13.67 6.32 16.06
CA ASN A 4 -13.24 5.68 14.85
C ASN A 4 -12.05 6.38 14.20
N TYR A 5 -11.41 7.29 14.91
CA TYR A 5 -10.24 8.00 14.41
C TYR A 5 -9.15 8.09 15.47
N VAL A 6 -7.93 8.29 14.98
CA VAL A 6 -6.73 8.44 15.81
C VAL A 6 -5.94 9.63 15.26
N ASP A 7 -5.45 10.48 16.17
CA ASP A 7 -4.58 11.61 15.79
C ASP A 7 -3.13 11.21 16.07
N ILE A 8 -2.27 11.36 15.06
CA ILE A 8 -0.86 11.00 15.18
C ILE A 8 -0.02 12.21 14.77
N GLU A 9 0.93 12.59 15.63
CA GLU A 9 1.88 13.66 15.32
C GLU A 9 3.05 13.08 14.51
N ASN A 10 3.38 13.74 13.41
CA ASN A 10 4.51 13.34 12.59
C ASN A 10 5.82 14.05 13.01
N ASP A 11 6.91 13.76 12.31
CA ASP A 11 8.24 14.31 12.62
C ASP A 11 8.32 15.84 12.48
N ARG A 12 7.35 16.43 11.78
CA ARG A 12 7.31 17.90 11.59
C ARG A 12 6.43 18.59 12.64
N GLY A 13 5.94 17.86 13.61
CA GLY A 13 5.02 18.38 14.62
C GLY A 13 3.59 18.56 14.12
N GLU A 14 3.29 18.10 12.90
CA GLU A 14 1.93 18.14 12.38
C GLU A 14 1.12 16.98 12.92
N THR A 15 -0.14 17.25 13.28
CA THR A 15 -1.05 16.19 13.72
C THR A 15 -1.89 15.74 12.55
N LEU A 16 -1.78 14.47 12.20
CA LEU A 16 -2.57 13.86 11.14
C LEU A 16 -3.68 13.02 11.76
N ARG A 17 -4.87 13.15 11.24
CA ARG A 17 -6.00 12.34 11.70
C ARG A 17 -6.21 11.15 10.80
N TYR A 18 -6.30 9.98 11.41
CA TYR A 18 -6.59 8.73 10.74
C TYR A 18 -7.93 8.21 11.24
N ARG A 19 -8.71 7.65 10.33
CA ARG A 19 -9.92 6.92 10.69
C ARG A 19 -9.67 5.44 10.51
N LYS A 20 -10.40 4.63 11.26
CA LYS A 20 -10.36 3.18 11.07
C LYS A 20 -11.28 2.82 9.90
N HIS A 21 -10.72 2.11 8.93
CA HIS A 21 -11.49 1.68 7.77
C HIS A 21 -12.51 0.62 8.19
N ALA A 22 -13.75 0.74 7.71
CA ALA A 22 -14.82 -0.18 8.11
C ALA A 22 -14.49 -1.63 7.81
N ASN A 23 -13.84 -1.89 6.66
CA ASN A 23 -13.47 -3.24 6.27
C ASN A 23 -12.00 -3.51 6.65
N GLY A 24 -11.79 -4.10 7.82
CA GLY A 24 -10.47 -4.52 8.30
C GLY A 24 -9.87 -3.66 9.42
N ARG A 25 -10.32 -2.42 9.58
CA ARG A 25 -9.93 -1.50 10.65
C ARG A 25 -8.51 -0.96 10.58
N GLY A 26 -7.88 -1.02 9.42
CA GLY A 26 -6.62 -0.31 9.19
C GLY A 26 -6.81 1.20 9.28
N LEU A 27 -5.73 1.93 9.47
CA LEU A 27 -5.78 3.38 9.66
C LEU A 27 -5.64 4.11 8.33
N ILE A 28 -6.64 4.94 8.01
CA ILE A 28 -6.72 5.70 6.77
C ILE A 28 -6.61 7.19 7.12
N ALA A 29 -5.58 7.85 6.59
CA ALA A 29 -5.39 9.28 6.82
C ALA A 29 -6.47 10.11 6.14
N ASN A 30 -6.78 11.27 6.71
CA ASN A 30 -7.59 12.25 6.01
C ASN A 30 -6.93 12.56 4.66
N GLY A 31 -7.76 12.68 3.61
CA GLY A 31 -7.27 12.92 2.27
C GLY A 31 -6.99 11.68 1.44
N ALA A 32 -6.98 10.51 2.05
CA ALA A 32 -6.90 9.25 1.31
C ALA A 32 -8.30 8.81 0.86
N LYS A 33 -8.36 8.17 -0.30
CA LYS A 33 -9.61 7.63 -0.85
C LYS A 33 -9.49 6.13 -0.95
N VAL A 34 -10.25 5.43 -0.12
CA VAL A 34 -10.23 3.98 -0.07
C VAL A 34 -11.61 3.46 -0.38
N HIS A 35 -11.72 2.62 -1.41
CA HIS A 35 -13.01 2.06 -1.77
C HIS A 35 -13.57 1.22 -0.60
N PRO A 36 -14.87 1.30 -0.32
CA PRO A 36 -15.46 0.55 0.80
C PRO A 36 -15.22 -0.95 0.76
N SER A 37 -15.09 -1.54 -0.43
CA SER A 37 -14.85 -2.97 -0.57
C SER A 37 -13.40 -3.36 -0.35
N ALA A 38 -12.48 -2.41 -0.34
CA ALA A 38 -11.08 -2.73 -0.08
C ALA A 38 -10.91 -3.17 1.37
N LEU A 39 -10.12 -4.21 1.60
CA LEU A 39 -9.80 -4.68 2.94
C LEU A 39 -8.47 -4.06 3.36
N VAL A 40 -8.48 -3.29 4.43
CA VAL A 40 -7.26 -2.71 5.00
C VAL A 40 -7.14 -3.26 6.42
N GLU A 41 -6.21 -4.18 6.64
CA GLU A 41 -6.11 -4.89 7.91
C GLU A 41 -5.61 -3.99 9.02
N SER A 42 -6.00 -4.34 10.24
CA SER A 42 -5.54 -3.64 11.43
C SER A 42 -4.01 -3.64 11.47
N GLY A 43 -3.42 -2.50 11.83
CA GLY A 43 -1.97 -2.33 11.83
C GLY A 43 -1.41 -1.78 10.52
N ALA A 44 -2.21 -1.70 9.46
CA ALA A 44 -1.80 -1.03 8.23
C ALA A 44 -2.04 0.47 8.33
N TYR A 45 -1.20 1.25 7.67
CA TYR A 45 -1.30 2.71 7.62
C TYR A 45 -1.38 3.18 6.18
N VAL A 46 -2.40 3.96 5.87
CA VAL A 46 -2.61 4.56 4.55
C VAL A 46 -2.50 6.07 4.70
N GLU A 47 -1.52 6.67 4.04
CA GLU A 47 -1.20 8.07 4.22
C GLU A 47 -2.05 9.02 3.34
N PRO A 48 -1.95 10.34 3.55
CA PRO A 48 -2.78 11.28 2.76
C PRO A 48 -2.55 11.17 1.26
N GLY A 49 -3.61 11.37 0.50
CA GLY A 49 -3.53 11.36 -0.97
C GLY A 49 -3.51 9.99 -1.62
N VAL A 50 -3.40 8.92 -0.83
CA VAL A 50 -3.42 7.55 -1.37
C VAL A 50 -4.81 7.24 -1.94
N GLN A 51 -4.83 6.51 -3.06
CA GLN A 51 -6.06 6.01 -3.65
C GLN A 51 -6.02 4.50 -3.70
N ILE A 52 -7.02 3.85 -3.12
CA ILE A 52 -7.11 2.39 -3.12
C ILE A 52 -8.43 1.99 -3.75
N ALA A 53 -8.35 1.22 -4.82
CA ALA A 53 -9.52 0.83 -5.62
C ALA A 53 -10.24 -0.38 -5.02
N ALA A 54 -11.38 -0.72 -5.64
CA ALA A 54 -12.23 -1.80 -5.18
C ALA A 54 -11.49 -3.13 -5.10
N GLY A 55 -11.80 -3.92 -4.08
CA GLY A 55 -11.30 -5.27 -3.95
C GLY A 55 -9.84 -5.40 -3.55
N ALA A 56 -9.12 -4.31 -3.38
CA ALA A 56 -7.73 -4.38 -2.95
C ALA A 56 -7.63 -4.94 -1.54
N HIS A 57 -6.57 -5.68 -1.26
CA HIS A 57 -6.32 -6.24 0.06
C HIS A 57 -4.97 -5.74 0.57
N ILE A 58 -5.00 -4.97 1.64
CA ILE A 58 -3.80 -4.39 2.25
C ILE A 58 -3.56 -5.13 3.57
N GLY A 59 -2.47 -5.86 3.64
CA GLY A 59 -2.16 -6.70 4.80
C GLY A 59 -1.73 -5.91 6.03
N ARG A 60 -1.70 -6.58 7.17
CA ARG A 60 -1.29 -5.96 8.43
C ARG A 60 0.13 -5.42 8.33
N GLY A 61 0.40 -4.32 9.00
CA GLY A 61 1.74 -3.75 9.03
C GLY A 61 2.20 -3.13 7.72
N VAL A 62 1.36 -3.09 6.69
CA VAL A 62 1.68 -2.42 5.44
C VAL A 62 1.65 -0.91 5.67
N TRP A 63 2.62 -0.22 5.11
CA TRP A 63 2.66 1.23 5.12
C TRP A 63 2.61 1.72 3.69
N ILE A 64 1.58 2.50 3.36
CA ILE A 64 1.42 3.10 2.04
C ILE A 64 1.61 4.60 2.18
N GLU A 65 2.71 5.11 1.63
CA GLU A 65 3.08 6.50 1.77
C GLU A 65 2.25 7.42 0.88
N PRO A 66 2.32 8.75 1.10
CA PRO A 66 1.42 9.69 0.43
C PRO A 66 1.40 9.56 -1.09
N ASP A 67 0.22 9.77 -1.65
CA ASP A 67 -0.04 9.86 -3.08
C ASP A 67 0.17 8.56 -3.87
N ALA A 68 0.38 7.43 -3.21
CA ALA A 68 0.44 6.15 -3.89
C ALA A 68 -0.94 5.78 -4.46
N VAL A 69 -0.95 5.02 -5.55
CA VAL A 69 -2.17 4.58 -6.21
C VAL A 69 -2.18 3.06 -6.27
N ILE A 70 -3.19 2.45 -5.67
CA ILE A 70 -3.33 1.00 -5.60
C ILE A 70 -4.54 0.61 -6.44
N GLY A 71 -4.32 -0.17 -7.48
CA GLY A 71 -5.36 -0.60 -8.41
C GLY A 71 -6.34 -1.61 -7.83
N PRO A 72 -7.40 -1.93 -8.58
CA PRO A 72 -8.40 -2.89 -8.11
C PRO A 72 -7.80 -4.29 -7.97
N ASP A 73 -8.27 -5.00 -6.96
CA ASP A 73 -7.91 -6.39 -6.68
C ASP A 73 -6.41 -6.63 -6.47
N VAL A 74 -5.66 -5.58 -6.12
CA VAL A 74 -4.25 -5.72 -5.75
C VAL A 74 -4.16 -6.38 -4.38
N GLU A 75 -3.19 -7.27 -4.21
CA GLU A 75 -2.89 -7.85 -2.90
C GLU A 75 -1.52 -7.36 -2.43
N ILE A 76 -1.47 -6.76 -1.26
CA ILE A 76 -0.23 -6.33 -0.64
C ILE A 76 -0.07 -7.12 0.65
N ALA A 77 0.94 -7.98 0.69
CA ALA A 77 1.18 -8.89 1.81
C ALA A 77 1.67 -8.13 3.05
N PRO A 78 1.61 -8.75 4.23
CA PRO A 78 1.99 -8.08 5.48
C PRO A 78 3.37 -7.45 5.44
N HIS A 79 3.48 -6.31 6.10
CA HIS A 79 4.74 -5.59 6.32
C HIS A 79 5.43 -5.07 5.07
N ALA A 80 4.74 -5.06 3.93
CA ALA A 80 5.26 -4.40 2.74
C ALA A 80 5.21 -2.88 2.92
N HIS A 81 6.05 -2.18 2.20
CA HIS A 81 6.14 -0.72 2.26
C HIS A 81 6.03 -0.17 0.85
N ILE A 82 5.04 0.67 0.61
CA ILE A 82 4.80 1.28 -0.70
C ILE A 82 5.22 2.75 -0.61
N GLY A 83 6.21 3.13 -1.39
CA GLY A 83 6.77 4.48 -1.36
C GLY A 83 5.84 5.54 -1.93
N PRO A 84 6.14 6.82 -1.67
CA PRO A 84 5.26 7.91 -2.09
C PRO A 84 5.14 7.95 -3.62
N GLY A 85 3.91 8.18 -4.07
CA GLY A 85 3.63 8.29 -5.49
C GLY A 85 3.77 7.01 -6.31
N ALA A 86 4.04 5.87 -5.68
CA ALA A 86 4.13 4.60 -6.39
C ALA A 86 2.76 4.19 -6.93
N ALA A 87 2.74 3.49 -8.05
CA ALA A 87 1.50 3.02 -8.66
C ALA A 87 1.56 1.51 -8.84
N ILE A 88 0.58 0.82 -8.27
CA ILE A 88 0.47 -0.64 -8.36
C ILE A 88 -0.73 -0.96 -9.24
N GLY A 89 -0.49 -1.61 -10.37
CA GLY A 89 -1.53 -1.90 -11.35
C GLY A 89 -2.51 -2.97 -10.90
N PRO A 90 -3.66 -3.09 -11.60
CA PRO A 90 -4.72 -4.01 -11.19
C PRO A 90 -4.24 -5.45 -11.04
N ARG A 91 -4.71 -6.12 -10.00
CA ARG A 91 -4.44 -7.53 -9.74
C ARG A 91 -2.97 -7.88 -9.49
N ALA A 92 -2.11 -6.89 -9.32
CA ALA A 92 -0.72 -7.16 -8.94
C ALA A 92 -0.66 -7.71 -7.52
N ARG A 93 0.37 -8.48 -7.23
CA ARG A 93 0.62 -9.02 -5.89
C ARG A 93 1.99 -8.61 -5.42
N ILE A 94 2.04 -8.02 -4.23
CA ILE A 94 3.27 -7.56 -3.60
C ILE A 94 3.53 -8.45 -2.39
N GLY A 95 4.70 -9.08 -2.35
CA GLY A 95 5.04 -10.04 -1.30
C GLY A 95 5.35 -9.43 0.05
N VAL A 96 5.52 -10.30 1.04
CA VAL A 96 5.77 -9.93 2.42
C VAL A 96 7.09 -9.15 2.52
N ARG A 97 7.10 -8.07 3.30
CA ARG A 97 8.29 -7.23 3.56
C ARG A 97 8.94 -6.66 2.30
N THR A 98 8.20 -6.61 1.20
CA THR A 98 8.72 -6.03 -0.04
C THR A 98 8.62 -4.52 0.04
N PHE A 99 9.66 -3.84 -0.43
CA PHE A 99 9.70 -2.38 -0.53
C PHE A 99 9.50 -1.96 -1.97
N VAL A 100 8.55 -1.06 -2.20
CA VAL A 100 8.33 -0.44 -3.51
C VAL A 100 8.74 1.01 -3.41
N GLY A 101 9.71 1.42 -4.19
CA GLY A 101 10.30 2.75 -4.10
C GLY A 101 9.36 3.88 -4.54
N ALA A 102 9.78 5.11 -4.23
CA ALA A 102 9.01 6.30 -4.59
C ALA A 102 8.81 6.37 -6.11
N GLY A 103 7.57 6.64 -6.53
CA GLY A 103 7.26 6.79 -7.94
C GLY A 103 7.42 5.53 -8.79
N ALA A 104 7.71 4.38 -8.18
CA ALA A 104 7.82 3.13 -8.92
C ALA A 104 6.47 2.72 -9.50
N ARG A 105 6.51 1.98 -10.60
CA ARG A 105 5.29 1.53 -11.27
C ARG A 105 5.33 0.02 -11.46
N VAL A 106 4.32 -0.65 -10.92
CA VAL A 106 4.18 -2.10 -11.04
C VAL A 106 3.00 -2.38 -11.97
N ALA A 107 3.27 -3.08 -13.07
CA ALA A 107 2.24 -3.38 -14.06
C ALA A 107 1.16 -4.29 -13.48
N GLY A 108 -0.05 -4.19 -14.02
CA GLY A 108 -1.14 -5.05 -13.62
C GLY A 108 -0.80 -6.52 -13.78
N GLY A 109 -1.24 -7.35 -12.85
CA GLY A 109 -1.01 -8.78 -12.87
C GLY A 109 0.40 -9.21 -12.49
N SER A 110 1.30 -8.28 -12.17
CA SER A 110 2.68 -8.64 -11.79
C SER A 110 2.71 -9.37 -10.46
N LEU A 111 3.65 -10.32 -10.34
CA LEU A 111 3.89 -11.03 -9.09
C LEU A 111 5.25 -10.61 -8.55
N ILE A 112 5.25 -9.90 -7.43
CA ILE A 112 6.47 -9.47 -6.75
C ILE A 112 6.62 -10.34 -5.52
N GLY A 113 7.72 -11.07 -5.42
CA GLY A 113 7.95 -11.99 -4.31
C GLY A 113 8.22 -11.29 -3.00
N ASP A 114 8.43 -12.10 -1.97
CA ASP A 114 8.74 -11.60 -0.63
C ASP A 114 10.14 -11.00 -0.59
N ASP A 115 10.35 -10.06 0.33
CA ASP A 115 11.67 -9.48 0.62
C ASP A 115 12.36 -8.85 -0.60
N GLN A 116 11.56 -8.38 -1.56
CA GLN A 116 12.10 -7.69 -2.72
C GLN A 116 12.22 -6.19 -2.46
N SER A 117 13.08 -5.55 -3.25
CA SER A 117 13.21 -4.09 -3.22
C SER A 117 13.13 -3.58 -4.64
N ILE A 118 12.13 -2.74 -4.89
CA ILE A 118 11.95 -2.08 -6.18
C ILE A 118 12.42 -0.64 -5.99
N GLY A 119 13.37 -0.21 -6.83
CA GLY A 119 13.97 1.11 -6.70
C GLY A 119 13.02 2.25 -7.05
N ASP A 120 13.39 3.46 -6.62
CA ASP A 120 12.62 4.65 -6.94
C ASP A 120 12.49 4.80 -8.46
N GLY A 121 11.27 5.09 -8.91
CA GLY A 121 10.98 5.28 -10.33
C GLY A 121 11.09 4.03 -11.19
N GLU A 122 11.43 2.90 -10.62
CA GLU A 122 11.60 1.66 -11.38
C GLU A 122 10.24 1.21 -11.93
N ARG A 123 10.27 0.62 -13.12
CA ARG A 123 9.07 0.06 -13.75
C ARG A 123 9.20 -1.44 -13.83
N ILE A 124 8.23 -2.13 -13.26
CA ILE A 124 8.13 -3.58 -13.35
C ILE A 124 7.03 -3.89 -14.36
N ALA A 125 7.40 -4.45 -15.49
CA ALA A 125 6.45 -4.75 -16.55
C ALA A 125 5.86 -6.16 -16.43
N THR A 126 6.50 -7.03 -15.65
CA THR A 126 6.06 -8.41 -15.46
C THR A 126 6.31 -8.84 -14.02
N ASP A 127 6.87 -10.03 -13.83
CA ASP A 127 7.06 -10.61 -12.50
C ASP A 127 8.44 -10.30 -11.93
N ARG A 128 8.48 -10.11 -10.63
CA ARG A 128 9.73 -10.16 -9.88
C ARG A 128 9.48 -11.00 -8.63
N ARG A 129 9.86 -12.25 -8.67
CA ARG A 129 9.56 -13.22 -7.62
C ARG A 129 10.71 -13.51 -6.67
N GLY A 130 11.84 -12.80 -6.81
CA GLY A 130 13.02 -13.06 -6.01
C GLY A 130 13.84 -14.24 -6.49
N LEU A 131 13.39 -14.93 -7.51
CA LEU A 131 14.15 -15.98 -8.16
C LEU A 131 15.02 -15.37 -9.21
N HIS A 132 16.29 -15.73 -9.19
CA HIS A 132 17.17 -15.37 -10.28
C HIS A 132 16.83 -16.27 -11.45
N LEU A 133 15.94 -15.82 -12.26
CA LEU A 133 15.74 -16.49 -13.53
C LEU A 133 16.92 -16.08 -14.38
N ALA A 134 17.81 -17.02 -14.60
CA ALA A 134 18.83 -16.82 -15.57
C ALA A 134 18.12 -16.51 -16.87
N ALA A 135 18.22 -15.29 -17.25
CA ALA A 135 17.59 -14.86 -18.47
C ALA A 135 18.23 -15.60 -19.63
#